data_0c6cc6e545d0504c482c33588ab06292
#
_entry.id   0c6cc6e545d0504c482c33588ab06292
#
_cell.length_a   1.000
_cell.length_b   1.000
_cell.length_c   1.000
_cell.angle_alpha   90.00
_cell.angle_beta   90.00
_cell.angle_gamma   90.00
#
_symmetry.space_group_name_H-M   'P 1'
#
loop_
_entity.id
_entity.type
_entity.pdbx_description
1 polymer ?
#
loop_
_entity_poly.entity_id
_entity_poly.type
_entity_poly.pdbx_seq_one_letter_code
_entity_poly.pdbx_strand_id
1 'polypeptide(L)'
;MSGLPIGQTTCDGHQETRMGFFTDTSICIGCKACEVACKEWNNVPDDGLNFLGHSYDNTGELSANTWRHVAFIEQPGSNGTDDLRWLMSSDVCKHCTSAACLEVCPTGSLFRTEFGTVVVQEDICNGCGYCVPACPFGVIDQRKDDGRVWKCTLCYDRIRDGLEPACSQACPTKSIQFGPLEELRARAHGRVTTLQSAGVGDARLYGDDPDSGVAGLGAFFLLLDNPEVYGLPPDPVSPTRDLPGMWKAAAKAAAGLVGMTALAFVGRRR
;
A
#
# COMPACT_ATOMS: atom_id res chain seq x y z
N MET A 1 8.99 18.97 -13.54
CA MET A 1 8.37 18.13 -14.58
C MET A 1 7.17 17.53 -13.88
N SER A 2 5.97 17.95 -14.28
CA SER A 2 4.70 17.47 -13.73
C SER A 2 4.61 15.97 -13.99
N GLY A 3 4.38 15.16 -12.94
CA GLY A 3 4.10 13.76 -13.09
C GLY A 3 2.94 13.56 -14.09
N LEU A 4 3.16 12.71 -15.08
CA LEU A 4 2.14 12.37 -16.06
C LEU A 4 0.94 11.74 -15.34
N PRO A 5 -0.30 12.12 -15.69
CA PRO A 5 -1.48 11.48 -15.12
C PRO A 5 -1.49 9.99 -15.48
N ILE A 6 -1.94 9.17 -14.53
CA ILE A 6 -2.12 7.74 -14.72
C ILE A 6 -3.23 7.54 -15.76
N GLY A 7 -2.87 7.05 -16.90
CA GLY A 7 -3.67 6.93 -18.11
C GLY A 7 -2.73 7.05 -19.30
N GLN A 8 -1.54 6.42 -19.21
CA GLN A 8 -0.61 6.39 -20.35
C GLN A 8 -1.25 5.54 -21.44
N THR A 9 -1.51 6.18 -22.58
CA THR A 9 -1.82 5.49 -23.84
C THR A 9 -0.56 4.73 -24.27
N THR A 10 -0.66 3.42 -24.48
CA THR A 10 0.36 2.66 -25.19
C THR A 10 0.51 3.20 -26.61
N CYS A 11 1.60 2.86 -27.28
CA CYS A 11 1.83 3.23 -28.70
C CYS A 11 0.68 2.77 -29.62
N ASP A 12 -0.18 1.87 -29.14
CA ASP A 12 -1.34 1.31 -29.86
C ASP A 12 -2.68 1.96 -29.48
N GLY A 13 -2.67 3.04 -28.69
CA GLY A 13 -3.90 3.79 -28.34
C GLY A 13 -4.83 3.10 -27.33
N HIS A 14 -4.45 1.97 -26.75
CA HIS A 14 -5.20 1.31 -25.69
C HIS A 14 -4.93 1.97 -24.34
N GLN A 15 -5.98 2.44 -23.68
CA GLN A 15 -5.90 2.93 -22.32
C GLN A 15 -5.77 1.71 -21.39
N GLU A 16 -4.61 1.57 -20.75
CA GLU A 16 -4.37 0.47 -19.81
C GLU A 16 -5.30 0.59 -18.61
N THR A 17 -6.10 -0.46 -18.38
CA THR A 17 -7.03 -0.51 -17.26
C THR A 17 -6.27 -0.80 -15.98
N ARG A 18 -6.27 0.15 -15.04
CA ARG A 18 -5.66 -0.07 -13.74
C ARG A 18 -6.43 -1.13 -12.95
N MET A 19 -5.72 -2.16 -12.54
CA MET A 19 -6.25 -3.25 -11.71
C MET A 19 -5.94 -3.01 -10.24
N GLY A 20 -6.77 -3.55 -9.34
CA GLY A 20 -6.57 -3.39 -7.92
C GLY A 20 -7.33 -4.36 -7.04
N PHE A 21 -7.24 -4.14 -5.72
CA PHE A 21 -8.02 -4.84 -4.71
C PHE A 21 -9.00 -3.90 -4.02
N PHE A 22 -10.19 -4.40 -3.79
CA PHE A 22 -11.11 -3.92 -2.79
C PHE A 22 -11.25 -4.96 -1.67
N THR A 23 -10.95 -4.59 -0.44
CA THR A 23 -11.10 -5.45 0.73
C THR A 23 -12.27 -4.96 1.60
N ASP A 24 -13.37 -5.71 1.61
CA ASP A 24 -14.53 -5.47 2.47
C ASP A 24 -14.35 -6.17 3.82
N THR A 25 -13.94 -5.42 4.85
CA THR A 25 -13.70 -5.99 6.18
C THR A 25 -14.99 -6.42 6.88
N SER A 26 -16.16 -5.94 6.43
CA SER A 26 -17.45 -6.28 7.03
C SER A 26 -17.86 -7.74 6.83
N ILE A 27 -17.25 -8.43 5.87
CA ILE A 27 -17.51 -9.83 5.55
C ILE A 27 -16.26 -10.72 5.66
N CYS A 28 -15.16 -10.17 6.17
CA CYS A 28 -13.96 -10.95 6.47
C CYS A 28 -14.23 -11.83 7.69
N ILE A 29 -13.96 -13.13 7.57
CA ILE A 29 -14.16 -14.12 8.65
C ILE A 29 -12.83 -14.55 9.31
N GLY A 30 -11.71 -13.91 8.99
CA GLY A 30 -10.41 -14.22 9.57
C GLY A 30 -9.85 -15.61 9.26
N CYS A 31 -10.32 -16.29 8.21
CA CYS A 31 -9.95 -17.68 7.92
C CYS A 31 -8.50 -17.88 7.45
N LYS A 32 -7.75 -16.81 7.18
CA LYS A 32 -6.36 -16.80 6.70
C LYS A 32 -6.08 -17.56 5.39
N ALA A 33 -7.12 -18.05 4.68
CA ALA A 33 -6.94 -18.70 3.39
C ALA A 33 -6.17 -17.84 2.37
N CYS A 34 -6.34 -16.51 2.44
CA CYS A 34 -5.63 -15.56 1.60
C CYS A 34 -4.12 -15.47 1.90
N GLU A 35 -3.71 -15.63 3.17
CA GLU A 35 -2.29 -15.68 3.55
C GLU A 35 -1.64 -16.94 3.01
N VAL A 36 -2.28 -18.10 3.25
CA VAL A 36 -1.78 -19.41 2.77
C VAL A 36 -1.66 -19.40 1.25
N ALA A 37 -2.72 -18.99 0.54
CA ALA A 37 -2.69 -18.93 -0.93
C ALA A 37 -1.61 -17.97 -1.46
N CYS A 38 -1.35 -16.85 -0.77
CA CYS A 38 -0.29 -15.93 -1.14
C CYS A 38 1.10 -16.56 -0.97
N LYS A 39 1.34 -17.22 0.18
CA LYS A 39 2.62 -17.89 0.45
C LYS A 39 2.89 -19.04 -0.53
N GLU A 40 1.90 -19.89 -0.74
CA GLU A 40 2.04 -21.05 -1.66
C GLU A 40 2.28 -20.61 -3.10
N TRP A 41 1.47 -19.67 -3.61
CA TRP A 41 1.63 -19.26 -5.01
C TRP A 41 2.95 -18.55 -5.28
N ASN A 42 3.37 -17.67 -4.39
CA ASN A 42 4.55 -16.83 -4.60
C ASN A 42 5.83 -17.44 -4.00
N ASN A 43 5.80 -18.68 -3.51
CA ASN A 43 6.91 -19.35 -2.82
C ASN A 43 7.53 -18.44 -1.73
N VAL A 44 6.66 -17.73 -0.98
CA VAL A 44 7.13 -16.83 0.07
C VAL A 44 7.59 -17.64 1.28
N PRO A 45 8.82 -17.46 1.76
CA PRO A 45 9.36 -18.21 2.91
C PRO A 45 8.51 -17.98 4.17
N ASP A 46 8.68 -18.84 5.16
CA ASP A 46 8.12 -18.61 6.49
C ASP A 46 8.87 -17.47 7.22
N ASP A 47 8.20 -16.89 8.23
CA ASP A 47 8.78 -15.88 9.13
C ASP A 47 9.36 -16.50 10.42
N GLY A 48 9.55 -17.81 10.43
CA GLY A 48 9.89 -18.59 11.59
C GLY A 48 8.66 -19.09 12.35
N LEU A 49 8.89 -20.03 13.26
CA LEU A 49 7.85 -20.65 14.08
C LEU A 49 7.85 -20.04 15.48
N ASN A 50 7.44 -18.78 15.57
CA ASN A 50 7.39 -18.05 16.84
C ASN A 50 5.96 -18.04 17.38
N PHE A 51 5.81 -18.44 18.64
CA PHE A 51 4.55 -18.32 19.34
C PHE A 51 4.45 -16.91 19.94
N LEU A 52 3.58 -16.07 19.40
CA LEU A 52 3.44 -14.68 19.82
C LEU A 52 2.50 -14.49 21.02
N GLY A 53 1.67 -15.49 21.34
CA GLY A 53 0.66 -15.40 22.39
C GLY A 53 -0.55 -14.53 22.04
N HIS A 54 -0.68 -14.10 20.79
CA HIS A 54 -1.87 -13.39 20.29
C HIS A 54 -2.97 -14.36 19.93
N SER A 55 -4.25 -13.93 20.10
CA SER A 55 -5.40 -14.69 19.64
C SER A 55 -5.34 -14.90 18.14
N TYR A 56 -5.39 -16.14 17.69
CA TYR A 56 -5.55 -16.54 16.27
C TYR A 56 -4.49 -16.01 15.29
N ASP A 57 -3.48 -15.28 15.75
CA ASP A 57 -2.46 -14.74 14.89
C ASP A 57 -1.06 -14.94 15.47
N ASN A 58 -0.21 -15.63 14.70
CA ASN A 58 1.20 -15.88 15.02
C ASN A 58 2.15 -15.16 14.06
N THR A 59 1.62 -14.36 13.13
CA THR A 59 2.41 -13.63 12.13
C THR A 59 2.70 -12.20 12.59
N GLY A 60 1.68 -11.50 13.11
CA GLY A 60 1.76 -10.18 13.70
C GLY A 60 1.70 -9.02 12.71
N GLU A 61 2.49 -9.06 11.63
CA GLU A 61 2.61 -7.95 10.68
C GLU A 61 2.99 -8.39 9.27
N LEU A 62 2.92 -7.46 8.31
CA LEU A 62 3.48 -7.64 6.98
C LEU A 62 5.00 -7.53 7.02
N SER A 63 5.69 -8.39 6.26
CA SER A 63 7.14 -8.43 6.17
C SER A 63 7.62 -8.84 4.77
N ALA A 64 8.93 -8.95 4.58
CA ALA A 64 9.51 -9.53 3.37
C ALA A 64 9.06 -10.98 3.11
N ASN A 65 8.67 -11.69 4.18
CA ASN A 65 8.23 -13.08 4.14
C ASN A 65 6.73 -13.24 4.42
N THR A 66 5.99 -12.16 4.65
CA THR A 66 4.53 -12.16 4.81
C THR A 66 3.94 -11.00 4.01
N TRP A 67 3.47 -11.29 2.77
CA TRP A 67 2.98 -10.26 1.86
C TRP A 67 1.49 -9.97 2.02
N ARG A 68 0.78 -10.84 2.70
CA ARG A 68 -0.61 -10.66 3.11
C ARG A 68 -0.76 -11.14 4.54
N HIS A 69 -1.43 -10.34 5.37
CA HIS A 69 -1.63 -10.59 6.79
C HIS A 69 -3.08 -10.32 7.18
N VAL A 70 -3.69 -11.21 7.94
CA VAL A 70 -5.02 -11.02 8.51
C VAL A 70 -4.88 -10.63 9.97
N ALA A 71 -5.15 -9.35 10.25
CA ALA A 71 -5.19 -8.83 11.60
C ALA A 71 -6.52 -9.20 12.29
N PHE A 72 -6.45 -9.54 13.56
CA PHE A 72 -7.58 -9.75 14.45
C PHE A 72 -7.55 -8.64 15.50
N ILE A 73 -8.59 -7.81 15.52
CA ILE A 73 -8.69 -6.65 16.41
C ILE A 73 -9.85 -6.90 17.36
N GLU A 74 -9.51 -7.13 18.62
CA GLU A 74 -10.46 -7.34 19.71
C GLU A 74 -10.73 -5.99 20.38
N GLN A 75 -11.98 -5.56 20.37
CA GLN A 75 -12.41 -4.33 21.03
C GLN A 75 -13.33 -4.67 22.19
N PRO A 76 -12.98 -4.30 23.45
CA PRO A 76 -13.89 -4.45 24.58
C PRO A 76 -15.13 -3.56 24.38
N GLY A 77 -16.29 -4.04 24.76
CA GLY A 77 -17.55 -3.30 24.68
C GLY A 77 -17.49 -1.98 25.46
N SER A 78 -18.05 -0.93 24.90
CA SER A 78 -17.94 0.45 25.37
C SER A 78 -18.59 0.73 26.73
N ASN A 79 -19.34 -0.22 27.32
CA ASN A 79 -20.11 -0.04 28.56
C ASN A 79 -19.88 -1.12 29.63
N GLY A 80 -18.72 -1.81 29.61
CA GLY A 80 -18.46 -2.88 30.57
C GLY A 80 -19.41 -4.09 30.39
N THR A 81 -20.08 -4.17 29.26
CA THR A 81 -20.83 -5.33 28.81
C THR A 81 -19.87 -6.34 28.18
N ASP A 82 -20.17 -7.62 28.30
CA ASP A 82 -19.41 -8.72 27.67
C ASP A 82 -19.51 -8.71 26.12
N ASP A 83 -19.94 -7.61 25.50
CA ASP A 83 -20.03 -7.42 24.06
C ASP A 83 -18.64 -7.16 23.47
N LEU A 84 -17.91 -8.24 23.24
CA LEU A 84 -16.64 -8.20 22.51
C LEU A 84 -16.92 -7.99 21.02
N ARG A 85 -16.39 -6.91 20.45
CA ARG A 85 -16.42 -6.67 19.01
C ARG A 85 -15.12 -7.16 18.39
N TRP A 86 -15.22 -8.02 17.39
CA TRP A 86 -14.08 -8.49 16.62
C TRP A 86 -14.09 -7.87 15.23
N LEU A 87 -13.01 -7.20 14.90
CA LEU A 87 -12.74 -6.71 13.57
C LEU A 87 -11.61 -7.52 12.94
N MET A 88 -11.76 -7.83 11.65
CA MET A 88 -10.77 -8.60 10.91
C MET A 88 -10.41 -7.86 9.64
N SER A 89 -9.12 -7.72 9.36
CA SER A 89 -8.65 -7.04 8.15
C SER A 89 -7.56 -7.83 7.48
N SER A 90 -7.78 -8.15 6.20
CA SER A 90 -6.74 -8.77 5.37
C SER A 90 -5.90 -7.67 4.73
N ASP A 91 -4.79 -7.34 5.36
CA ASP A 91 -3.87 -6.29 4.91
C ASP A 91 -2.87 -6.77 3.85
N VAL A 92 -2.38 -5.82 3.03
CA VAL A 92 -1.51 -6.07 1.89
C VAL A 92 -0.81 -4.78 1.46
N CYS A 93 0.19 -4.86 0.57
CA CYS A 93 0.74 -3.67 -0.09
C CYS A 93 -0.35 -2.87 -0.81
N LYS A 94 -0.34 -1.56 -0.61
CA LYS A 94 -1.40 -0.65 -1.10
C LYS A 94 -1.28 -0.30 -2.58
N HIS A 95 -0.15 -0.63 -3.25
CA HIS A 95 0.11 -0.27 -4.66
C HIS A 95 -0.26 1.19 -4.96
N CYS A 96 0.28 2.11 -4.15
CA CYS A 96 -0.05 3.53 -4.16
C CYS A 96 0.04 4.16 -5.54
N THR A 97 -0.80 5.16 -5.81
CA THR A 97 -0.71 5.98 -7.02
C THR A 97 0.58 6.80 -7.01
N SER A 98 0.85 7.56 -5.94
CA SER A 98 2.16 8.15 -5.65
C SER A 98 2.96 7.18 -4.80
N ALA A 99 3.77 6.35 -5.44
CA ALA A 99 4.50 5.26 -4.79
C ALA A 99 5.92 5.70 -4.43
N ALA A 100 6.11 6.24 -3.22
CA ALA A 100 7.43 6.68 -2.76
C ALA A 100 8.49 5.58 -2.85
N CYS A 101 8.14 4.33 -2.57
CA CYS A 101 9.06 3.20 -2.69
C CYS A 101 9.65 3.04 -4.10
N LEU A 102 8.86 3.33 -5.14
CA LEU A 102 9.31 3.32 -6.53
C LEU A 102 10.21 4.54 -6.83
N GLU A 103 9.81 5.72 -6.33
CA GLU A 103 10.51 6.98 -6.63
C GLU A 103 11.88 7.08 -5.98
N VAL A 104 12.09 6.43 -4.82
CA VAL A 104 13.39 6.43 -4.13
C VAL A 104 14.32 5.30 -4.58
N CYS A 105 13.87 4.40 -5.46
CA CYS A 105 14.68 3.25 -5.86
C CYS A 105 15.80 3.68 -6.83
N PRO A 106 17.10 3.61 -6.43
CA PRO A 106 18.19 4.10 -7.26
C PRO A 106 18.50 3.21 -8.47
N THR A 107 18.12 1.91 -8.39
CA THR A 107 18.37 0.95 -9.47
C THR A 107 17.19 0.79 -10.43
N GLY A 108 16.01 1.36 -10.09
CA GLY A 108 14.79 1.14 -10.85
C GLY A 108 14.21 -0.27 -10.70
N SER A 109 14.66 -1.02 -9.69
CA SER A 109 14.12 -2.36 -9.38
C SER A 109 12.62 -2.34 -9.05
N LEU A 110 12.14 -1.25 -8.43
CA LEU A 110 10.71 -1.02 -8.24
C LEU A 110 10.17 -0.29 -9.46
N PHE A 111 9.15 -0.85 -10.10
CA PHE A 111 8.54 -0.27 -11.28
C PHE A 111 7.02 -0.49 -11.29
N ARG A 112 6.33 0.25 -12.16
CA ARG A 112 4.89 0.13 -12.34
C ARG A 112 4.60 -0.70 -13.59
N THR A 113 3.75 -1.72 -13.43
CA THR A 113 3.32 -2.57 -14.53
C THR A 113 2.23 -1.91 -15.36
N GLU A 114 1.88 -2.50 -16.51
CA GLU A 114 0.75 -2.14 -17.36
C GLU A 114 -0.60 -2.15 -16.64
N PHE A 115 -0.73 -2.95 -15.58
CA PHE A 115 -1.92 -2.98 -14.72
C PHE A 115 -1.92 -1.89 -13.63
N GLY A 116 -0.95 -1.00 -13.61
CA GLY A 116 -0.80 0.05 -12.61
C GLY A 116 -0.31 -0.46 -11.25
N THR A 117 0.11 -1.72 -11.14
CA THR A 117 0.65 -2.29 -9.90
C THR A 117 2.13 -1.94 -9.74
N VAL A 118 2.61 -1.86 -8.51
CA VAL A 118 4.03 -1.64 -8.22
C VAL A 118 4.66 -2.97 -7.82
N VAL A 119 5.66 -3.40 -8.54
CA VAL A 119 6.37 -4.66 -8.30
C VAL A 119 7.86 -4.44 -8.09
N VAL A 120 8.53 -5.42 -7.49
CA VAL A 120 9.99 -5.47 -7.33
C VAL A 120 10.54 -6.44 -8.37
N GLN A 121 11.50 -6.00 -9.15
CA GLN A 121 12.32 -6.87 -9.99
C GLN A 121 13.55 -7.28 -9.18
N GLU A 122 13.57 -8.53 -8.75
CA GLU A 122 14.51 -9.03 -7.74
C GLU A 122 15.96 -9.08 -8.21
N ASP A 123 16.20 -9.37 -9.47
CA ASP A 123 17.53 -9.44 -10.08
C ASP A 123 18.21 -8.07 -10.24
N ILE A 124 17.43 -6.98 -10.23
CA ILE A 124 17.93 -5.60 -10.27
C ILE A 124 18.07 -5.01 -8.86
N CYS A 125 17.39 -5.59 -7.86
CA CYS A 125 17.42 -5.09 -6.49
C CYS A 125 18.81 -5.28 -5.87
N ASN A 126 19.46 -4.18 -5.49
CA ASN A 126 20.78 -4.18 -4.82
C ASN A 126 20.70 -4.18 -3.29
N GLY A 127 19.50 -4.26 -2.70
CA GLY A 127 19.33 -4.30 -1.24
C GLY A 127 19.63 -3.00 -0.50
N CYS A 128 19.61 -1.83 -1.15
CA CYS A 128 19.93 -0.55 -0.50
C CYS A 128 18.94 -0.13 0.61
N GLY A 129 17.74 -0.71 0.64
CA GLY A 129 16.72 -0.51 1.68
C GLY A 129 16.00 0.84 1.69
N TYR A 130 16.30 1.79 0.77
CA TYR A 130 15.66 3.14 0.77
C TYR A 130 14.12 3.10 0.66
N CYS A 131 13.57 2.09 0.00
CA CYS A 131 12.13 1.91 -0.14
C CYS A 131 11.42 1.51 1.17
N VAL A 132 12.14 0.94 2.14
CA VAL A 132 11.58 0.52 3.43
C VAL A 132 11.08 1.73 4.22
N PRO A 133 11.92 2.71 4.61
CA PRO A 133 11.46 3.90 5.33
C PRO A 133 10.61 4.84 4.46
N ALA A 134 10.66 4.73 3.13
CA ALA A 134 9.84 5.54 2.24
C ALA A 134 8.38 5.09 2.16
N CYS A 135 8.08 3.86 2.60
CA CYS A 135 6.72 3.33 2.58
C CYS A 135 5.91 3.87 3.78
N PRO A 136 4.86 4.69 3.58
CA PRO A 136 4.07 5.21 4.69
C PRO A 136 3.23 4.14 5.41
N PHE A 137 3.15 2.93 4.85
CA PHE A 137 2.39 1.80 5.39
C PHE A 137 3.28 0.70 5.99
N GLY A 138 4.61 0.80 5.90
CA GLY A 138 5.54 -0.19 6.42
C GLY A 138 5.45 -1.59 5.79
N VAL A 139 4.91 -1.70 4.56
CA VAL A 139 4.58 -3.02 3.95
C VAL A 139 5.65 -3.58 3.02
N ILE A 140 6.74 -2.86 2.82
CA ILE A 140 7.91 -3.34 2.07
C ILE A 140 9.04 -3.53 3.07
N ASP A 141 9.68 -4.67 3.01
CA ASP A 141 10.71 -5.03 3.97
C ASP A 141 11.89 -5.74 3.29
N GLN A 142 13.03 -5.77 3.97
CA GLN A 142 14.26 -6.35 3.50
C GLN A 142 14.45 -7.75 4.07
N ARG A 143 14.58 -8.74 3.21
CA ARG A 143 14.84 -10.13 3.61
C ARG A 143 16.26 -10.27 4.13
N LYS A 144 16.42 -10.95 5.28
CA LYS A 144 17.71 -11.02 5.98
C LYS A 144 18.72 -11.96 5.30
N ASP A 145 18.24 -12.99 4.63
CA ASP A 145 19.06 -14.02 3.99
C ASP A 145 19.62 -13.60 2.62
N ASP A 146 18.82 -12.89 1.81
CA ASP A 146 19.26 -12.44 0.47
C ASP A 146 19.53 -10.94 0.38
N GLY A 147 19.17 -10.17 1.41
CA GLY A 147 19.38 -8.73 1.48
C GLY A 147 18.49 -7.88 0.55
N ARG A 148 17.63 -8.50 -0.25
CA ARG A 148 16.73 -7.82 -1.18
C ARG A 148 15.44 -7.40 -0.49
N VAL A 149 14.73 -6.47 -1.13
CA VAL A 149 13.42 -6.03 -0.63
C VAL A 149 12.30 -6.81 -1.30
N TRP A 150 11.26 -7.10 -0.51
CA TRP A 150 10.14 -7.91 -0.96
C TRP A 150 8.82 -7.31 -0.48
N LYS A 151 7.77 -7.52 -1.25
CA LYS A 151 6.40 -7.12 -0.93
C LYS A 151 5.43 -7.79 -1.90
N CYS A 152 4.13 -7.68 -1.65
CA CYS A 152 3.10 -8.12 -2.58
C CYS A 152 3.31 -7.55 -3.99
N THR A 153 3.22 -8.42 -5.01
CA THR A 153 3.30 -8.08 -6.44
C THR A 153 1.93 -7.91 -7.11
N LEU A 154 0.84 -8.07 -6.36
CA LEU A 154 -0.52 -8.26 -6.85
C LEU A 154 -0.65 -9.55 -7.71
N CYS A 155 0.23 -10.53 -7.52
CA CYS A 155 0.36 -11.72 -8.38
C CYS A 155 0.46 -11.34 -9.87
N TYR A 156 1.42 -10.50 -10.21
CA TYR A 156 1.59 -9.93 -11.56
C TYR A 156 1.64 -11.02 -12.65
N ASP A 157 2.30 -12.14 -12.37
CA ASP A 157 2.34 -13.32 -13.23
C ASP A 157 0.93 -13.86 -13.57
N ARG A 158 0.07 -14.00 -12.54
CA ARG A 158 -1.30 -14.48 -12.73
C ARG A 158 -2.16 -13.48 -13.51
N ILE A 159 -2.05 -12.19 -13.18
CA ILE A 159 -2.83 -11.15 -13.85
C ILE A 159 -2.48 -11.08 -15.33
N ARG A 160 -1.20 -11.19 -15.66
CA ARG A 160 -0.73 -11.23 -17.05
C ARG A 160 -1.31 -12.41 -17.83
N ASP A 161 -1.54 -13.53 -17.16
CA ASP A 161 -2.17 -14.73 -17.73
C ASP A 161 -3.71 -14.69 -17.66
N GLY A 162 -4.30 -13.55 -17.29
CA GLY A 162 -5.76 -13.37 -17.19
C GLY A 162 -6.41 -14.03 -15.97
N LEU A 163 -5.62 -14.41 -14.96
CA LEU A 163 -6.11 -15.05 -13.74
C LEU A 163 -6.25 -14.04 -12.61
N GLU A 164 -7.16 -14.32 -11.66
CA GLU A 164 -7.24 -13.58 -10.41
C GLU A 164 -6.00 -13.83 -9.54
N PRO A 165 -5.54 -12.84 -8.72
CA PRO A 165 -4.55 -13.08 -7.68
C PRO A 165 -4.94 -14.21 -6.75
N ALA A 166 -3.96 -14.99 -6.28
CA ALA A 166 -4.20 -16.20 -5.49
C ALA A 166 -5.03 -15.91 -4.23
N CYS A 167 -4.79 -14.79 -3.55
CA CYS A 167 -5.51 -14.42 -2.33
C CYS A 167 -6.98 -14.04 -2.56
N SER A 168 -7.34 -13.39 -3.67
CA SER A 168 -8.73 -13.08 -4.01
C SER A 168 -9.49 -14.33 -4.43
N GLN A 169 -8.83 -15.20 -5.20
CA GLN A 169 -9.41 -16.49 -5.61
C GLN A 169 -9.72 -17.39 -4.41
N ALA A 170 -8.82 -17.43 -3.42
CA ALA A 170 -8.98 -18.26 -2.23
C ALA A 170 -9.95 -17.70 -1.19
N CYS A 171 -10.41 -16.44 -1.31
CA CYS A 171 -11.27 -15.81 -0.32
C CYS A 171 -12.70 -16.35 -0.39
N PRO A 172 -13.18 -17.14 0.62
CA PRO A 172 -14.47 -17.80 0.55
C PRO A 172 -15.66 -16.83 0.64
N THR A 173 -15.49 -15.72 1.34
CA THR A 173 -16.53 -14.69 1.52
C THR A 173 -16.48 -13.60 0.45
N LYS A 174 -15.47 -13.64 -0.45
CA LYS A 174 -15.21 -12.55 -1.40
C LYS A 174 -15.01 -11.19 -0.70
N SER A 175 -14.50 -11.21 0.53
CA SER A 175 -14.01 -10.00 1.21
C SER A 175 -12.92 -9.32 0.39
N ILE A 176 -12.02 -10.10 -0.24
CA ILE A 176 -11.01 -9.61 -1.17
C ILE A 176 -11.56 -9.75 -2.58
N GLN A 177 -11.77 -8.61 -3.24
CA GLN A 177 -12.24 -8.53 -4.61
C GLN A 177 -11.13 -7.96 -5.49
N PHE A 178 -10.97 -8.54 -6.68
CA PHE A 178 -9.99 -8.09 -7.67
C PHE A 178 -10.72 -7.67 -8.95
N GLY A 179 -10.21 -6.65 -9.63
CA GLY A 179 -10.78 -6.19 -10.90
C GLY A 179 -10.30 -4.78 -11.29
N PRO A 180 -10.93 -4.19 -12.33
CA PRO A 180 -10.72 -2.80 -12.68
C PRO A 180 -10.98 -1.89 -11.49
N LEU A 181 -10.03 -1.00 -11.19
CA LEU A 181 -10.05 -0.22 -9.96
C LEU A 181 -11.29 0.68 -9.86
N GLU A 182 -11.73 1.27 -10.97
CA GLU A 182 -12.91 2.15 -10.98
C GLU A 182 -14.22 1.39 -10.73
N GLU A 183 -14.33 0.16 -11.24
CA GLU A 183 -15.49 -0.70 -10.97
C GLU A 183 -15.53 -1.10 -9.50
N LEU A 184 -14.36 -1.42 -8.92
CA LEU A 184 -14.24 -1.74 -7.51
C LEU A 184 -14.61 -0.55 -6.62
N ARG A 185 -14.21 0.66 -6.98
CA ARG A 185 -14.59 1.91 -6.28
C ARG A 185 -16.10 2.11 -6.29
N ALA A 186 -16.72 2.04 -7.46
CA ALA A 186 -18.17 2.17 -7.57
C ALA A 186 -18.91 1.14 -6.70
N ARG A 187 -18.46 -0.11 -6.71
CA ARG A 187 -19.02 -1.18 -5.87
C ARG A 187 -18.84 -0.89 -4.38
N ALA A 188 -17.67 -0.41 -3.99
CA ALA A 188 -17.35 -0.10 -2.59
C ALA A 188 -18.21 1.05 -2.05
N HIS A 189 -18.41 2.12 -2.81
CA HIS A 189 -19.31 3.23 -2.44
C HIS A 189 -20.75 2.73 -2.25
N GLY A 190 -21.25 1.89 -3.15
CA GLY A 190 -22.57 1.26 -3.00
C GLY A 190 -22.66 0.38 -1.74
N ARG A 191 -21.59 -0.34 -1.41
CA ARG A 191 -21.54 -1.19 -0.21
C ARG A 191 -21.55 -0.35 1.08
N VAL A 192 -20.79 0.75 1.15
CA VAL A 192 -20.82 1.69 2.29
C VAL A 192 -22.23 2.22 2.50
N THR A 193 -22.89 2.70 1.44
CA THR A 193 -24.26 3.20 1.51
C THR A 193 -25.23 2.14 2.06
N THR A 194 -25.08 0.88 1.61
CA THR A 194 -25.90 -0.24 2.10
C THR A 194 -25.69 -0.48 3.59
N LEU A 195 -24.44 -0.51 4.05
CA LEU A 195 -24.11 -0.75 5.46
C LEU A 195 -24.60 0.39 6.35
N GLN A 196 -24.42 1.64 5.95
CA GLN A 196 -24.89 2.80 6.68
C GLN A 196 -26.41 2.80 6.79
N SER A 197 -27.12 2.44 5.72
CA SER A 197 -28.59 2.29 5.73
C SER A 197 -29.06 1.15 6.65
N ALA A 198 -28.23 0.14 6.86
CA ALA A 198 -28.48 -0.97 7.77
C ALA A 198 -28.08 -0.66 9.24
N GLY A 199 -27.67 0.58 9.53
CA GLY A 199 -27.33 1.02 10.89
C GLY A 199 -25.83 0.91 11.25
N VAL A 200 -24.97 0.52 10.30
CA VAL A 200 -23.51 0.51 10.51
C VAL A 200 -22.94 1.88 10.12
N GLY A 201 -23.12 2.86 11.00
CA GLY A 201 -22.77 4.27 10.73
C GLY A 201 -21.28 4.52 10.53
N ASP A 202 -20.42 3.71 11.12
CA ASP A 202 -18.96 3.86 11.06
C ASP A 202 -18.36 3.30 9.77
N ALA A 203 -19.15 2.63 8.91
CA ALA A 203 -18.67 2.10 7.64
C ALA A 203 -18.13 3.21 6.74
N ARG A 204 -16.86 3.08 6.31
CA ARG A 204 -16.15 4.08 5.52
C ARG A 204 -15.16 3.44 4.55
N LEU A 205 -14.79 4.16 3.50
CA LEU A 205 -13.69 3.76 2.62
C LEU A 205 -12.37 4.36 3.12
N TYR A 206 -11.31 3.62 2.87
CA TYR A 206 -9.94 4.02 3.14
C TYR A 206 -9.07 3.78 1.91
N GLY A 207 -8.46 4.83 1.40
CA GLY A 207 -7.51 4.77 0.29
C GLY A 207 -8.12 4.93 -1.11
N ASP A 208 -9.40 5.25 -1.24
CA ASP A 208 -10.06 5.53 -2.52
C ASP A 208 -9.93 7.01 -2.96
N ASP A 209 -9.56 7.92 -2.03
CA ASP A 209 -9.43 9.36 -2.29
C ASP A 209 -8.19 9.68 -3.16
N PRO A 210 -8.37 10.21 -4.39
CA PRO A 210 -7.28 10.62 -5.27
C PRO A 210 -6.52 11.86 -4.76
N ASP A 211 -7.11 12.66 -3.89
CA ASP A 211 -6.50 13.88 -3.33
C ASP A 211 -5.68 13.62 -2.06
N SER A 212 -5.68 12.37 -1.58
CA SER A 212 -4.88 11.94 -0.42
C SER A 212 -3.37 12.13 -0.65
N GLY A 213 -2.59 12.12 0.44
CA GLY A 213 -1.12 12.27 0.39
C GLY A 213 -0.38 11.23 -0.45
N VAL A 214 -1.05 10.15 -0.86
CA VAL A 214 -0.56 9.08 -1.74
C VAL A 214 -1.32 8.99 -3.06
N ALA A 215 -2.20 9.94 -3.33
CA ALA A 215 -3.05 10.05 -4.53
C ALA A 215 -3.93 8.80 -4.79
N GLY A 216 -4.46 8.22 -3.72
CA GLY A 216 -5.26 7.01 -3.75
C GLY A 216 -4.45 5.72 -3.84
N LEU A 217 -5.10 4.61 -3.55
CA LEU A 217 -4.50 3.29 -3.44
C LEU A 217 -5.01 2.34 -4.53
N GLY A 218 -4.14 1.42 -4.97
CA GLY A 218 -4.52 0.29 -5.83
C GLY A 218 -5.09 -0.89 -5.03
N ALA A 219 -4.85 -0.91 -3.70
CA ALA A 219 -5.52 -1.80 -2.77
C ALA A 219 -6.13 -0.95 -1.65
N PHE A 220 -7.44 -0.84 -1.65
CA PHE A 220 -8.21 0.01 -0.75
C PHE A 220 -9.23 -0.81 0.05
N PHE A 221 -9.79 -0.22 1.11
CA PHE A 221 -10.53 -0.96 2.13
C PHE A 221 -11.88 -0.32 2.42
N LEU A 222 -12.86 -1.14 2.75
CA LEU A 222 -14.03 -0.74 3.53
C LEU A 222 -13.75 -1.13 4.99
N LEU A 223 -13.76 -0.15 5.86
CA LEU A 223 -13.51 -0.30 7.29
C LEU A 223 -14.81 -0.07 8.07
N LEU A 224 -14.91 -0.70 9.25
CA LEU A 224 -16.03 -0.56 10.18
C LEU A 224 -15.69 0.31 11.40
N ASP A 225 -14.51 0.93 11.37
CA ASP A 225 -14.00 1.83 12.41
C ASP A 225 -12.94 2.76 11.80
N ASN A 226 -12.31 3.61 12.63
CA ASN A 226 -11.21 4.48 12.20
C ASN A 226 -10.01 3.67 11.70
N PRO A 227 -9.25 4.19 10.72
CA PRO A 227 -8.08 3.50 10.17
C PRO A 227 -7.06 3.07 11.22
N GLU A 228 -6.85 3.89 12.26
CA GLU A 228 -5.89 3.64 13.33
C GLU A 228 -6.21 2.36 14.12
N VAL A 229 -7.48 2.01 14.23
CA VAL A 229 -7.92 0.75 14.88
C VAL A 229 -7.40 -0.47 14.13
N TYR A 230 -7.22 -0.33 12.81
CA TYR A 230 -6.67 -1.35 11.93
C TYR A 230 -5.15 -1.25 11.75
N GLY A 231 -4.48 -0.35 12.50
CA GLY A 231 -3.05 -0.09 12.34
C GLY A 231 -2.70 0.66 11.05
N LEU A 232 -3.69 1.26 10.39
CA LEU A 232 -3.48 2.04 9.17
C LEU A 232 -3.27 3.52 9.52
N PRO A 233 -2.31 4.22 8.86
CA PRO A 233 -2.13 5.65 9.06
C PRO A 233 -3.37 6.40 8.57
N PRO A 234 -3.95 7.36 9.35
CA PRO A 234 -5.14 8.08 8.94
C PRO A 234 -4.90 8.94 7.69
N ASP A 235 -3.74 9.61 7.63
CA ASP A 235 -3.36 10.48 6.53
C ASP A 235 -2.00 10.05 5.95
N PRO A 236 -1.96 8.99 5.14
CA PRO A 236 -0.70 8.53 4.56
C PRO A 236 -0.17 9.55 3.55
N VAL A 237 1.07 9.96 3.71
CA VAL A 237 1.73 10.91 2.80
C VAL A 237 2.96 10.26 2.17
N SER A 238 3.07 10.36 0.84
CA SER A 238 4.30 10.01 0.14
C SER A 238 5.40 11.01 0.52
N PRO A 239 6.53 10.59 1.13
CA PRO A 239 7.61 11.50 1.50
C PRO A 239 8.27 12.18 0.29
N THR A 240 8.01 11.68 -0.91
CA THR A 240 8.52 12.24 -2.17
C THR A 240 7.58 13.25 -2.82
N ARG A 241 6.36 13.41 -2.28
CA ARG A 241 5.31 14.27 -2.88
C ARG A 241 5.79 15.69 -3.16
N ASP A 242 6.54 16.29 -2.24
CA ASP A 242 6.95 17.69 -2.30
C ASP A 242 8.39 17.88 -2.84
N LEU A 243 9.04 16.82 -3.32
CA LEU A 243 10.42 16.90 -3.85
C LEU A 243 10.63 18.06 -4.85
N PRO A 244 9.75 18.33 -5.82
CA PRO A 244 9.92 19.46 -6.74
C PRO A 244 9.93 20.82 -6.02
N GLY A 245 9.11 20.97 -4.99
CA GLY A 245 9.06 22.17 -4.13
C GLY A 245 10.32 22.32 -3.30
N MET A 246 10.80 21.24 -2.70
CA MET A 246 12.03 21.19 -1.90
C MET A 246 13.25 21.53 -2.75
N TRP A 247 13.38 21.01 -3.96
CA TRP A 247 14.47 21.36 -4.88
C TRP A 247 14.45 22.82 -5.29
N LYS A 248 13.27 23.40 -5.55
CA LYS A 248 13.14 24.83 -5.83
C LYS A 248 13.55 25.69 -4.62
N ALA A 249 13.16 25.29 -3.42
CA ALA A 249 13.57 25.98 -2.20
C ALA A 249 15.09 25.90 -1.96
N ALA A 250 15.67 24.71 -2.13
CA ALA A 250 17.12 24.50 -2.01
C ALA A 250 17.90 25.32 -3.06
N ALA A 251 17.45 25.39 -4.30
CA ALA A 251 18.08 26.20 -5.34
C ALA A 251 18.05 27.72 -4.99
N LYS A 252 16.92 28.21 -4.46
CA LYS A 252 16.83 29.61 -3.97
C LYS A 252 17.77 29.89 -2.81
N ALA A 253 17.88 28.98 -1.85
CA ALA A 253 18.79 29.10 -0.73
C ALA A 253 20.28 29.10 -1.18
N ALA A 254 20.63 28.20 -2.09
CA ALA A 254 21.98 28.15 -2.68
C ALA A 254 22.31 29.43 -3.45
N ALA A 255 21.40 29.96 -4.25
CA ALA A 255 21.60 31.24 -4.95
C ALA A 255 21.78 32.40 -3.98
N GLY A 256 21.05 32.44 -2.87
CA GLY A 256 21.22 33.43 -1.79
C GLY A 256 22.58 33.33 -1.15
N LEU A 257 23.05 32.13 -0.83
CA LEU A 257 24.40 31.91 -0.26
C LEU A 257 25.50 32.35 -1.23
N VAL A 258 25.39 32.01 -2.50
CA VAL A 258 26.35 32.46 -3.54
C VAL A 258 26.36 34.01 -3.65
N GLY A 259 25.18 34.65 -3.62
CA GLY A 259 25.04 36.09 -3.65
C GLY A 259 25.73 36.76 -2.43
N MET A 260 25.49 36.25 -1.23
CA MET A 260 26.13 36.77 0.01
C MET A 260 27.63 36.58 -0.01
N THR A 261 28.15 35.44 -0.45
CA THR A 261 29.59 35.22 -0.58
C THR A 261 30.19 36.14 -1.61
N ALA A 262 29.60 36.35 -2.77
CA ALA A 262 30.06 37.28 -3.78
C ALA A 262 30.16 38.72 -3.24
N LEU A 263 29.13 39.19 -2.52
CA LEU A 263 29.12 40.51 -1.90
C LEU A 263 30.24 40.67 -0.84
N ALA A 264 30.48 39.63 -0.04
CA ALA A 264 31.56 39.63 0.96
C ALA A 264 32.96 39.76 0.30
N PHE A 265 33.17 39.11 -0.85
CA PHE A 265 34.44 39.24 -1.60
C PHE A 265 34.58 40.59 -2.30
N VAL A 266 33.50 41.17 -2.84
CA VAL A 266 33.53 42.52 -3.44
C VAL A 266 33.77 43.59 -2.38
N GLY A 267 33.10 43.50 -1.20
CA GLY A 267 33.30 44.44 -0.10
C GLY A 267 34.69 44.43 0.52
N ARG A 268 35.44 43.34 0.41
CA ARG A 268 36.80 43.20 0.92
C ARG A 268 37.90 43.84 0.01
N ARG A 269 37.53 44.21 -1.23
CA ARG A 269 38.43 44.86 -2.18
C ARG A 269 38.39 46.39 -2.12
N ARG A 270 37.71 47.00 -1.17
CA ARG A 270 37.73 48.38 -0.78
C ARG A 270 38.43 48.55 0.58
#